data_5d70faf96a0df8abda4bc17d4b2218ad
#
_entry.id   5d70faf96a0df8abda4bc17d4b2218ad
#
_cell.length_a   1.000
_cell.length_b   1.000
_cell.length_c   1.000
_cell.angle_alpha   90.00
_cell.angle_beta   90.00
_cell.angle_gamma   90.00
#
_symmetry.space_group_name_H-M   'P 1'
#
loop_
_entity.id
_entity.type
_entity.pdbx_description
1 polymer ?
#
loop_
_entity_poly.entity_id
_entity_poly.type
_entity_poly.pdbx_seq_one_letter_code
_entity_poly.pdbx_strand_id
1 'polypeptide(L)'
;MTKEQYPQHTKSVDLNNIPENFVITYYAKKHKKIITRNGQWTKPDDFMTTGKAFVSKNGVVCFIYWDCDAEPDEKGNQWRMAINPMTIKATTTIEGKWYTL
;
A
#
# COMPACT_ATOMS: atom_id res chain seq x y z
N MET A 1 8.24 -17.59 -4.97
CA MET A 1 6.77 -17.62 -4.90
C MET A 1 6.19 -17.46 -6.30
N THR A 2 5.26 -18.30 -6.67
CA THR A 2 4.63 -18.24 -7.98
C THR A 2 3.53 -17.17 -8.00
N LYS A 3 3.12 -16.78 -9.21
CA LYS A 3 2.03 -15.84 -9.42
C LYS A 3 0.74 -16.28 -8.72
N GLU A 4 0.50 -17.58 -8.64
CA GLU A 4 -0.69 -18.17 -8.06
C GLU A 4 -0.78 -17.99 -6.53
N GLN A 5 0.33 -17.68 -5.89
CA GLN A 5 0.39 -17.51 -4.43
C GLN A 5 -0.02 -16.10 -3.98
N TYR A 6 -0.30 -15.19 -4.92
CA TYR A 6 -0.77 -13.85 -4.62
C TYR A 6 -2.20 -13.67 -5.11
N PRO A 7 -3.04 -12.95 -4.34
CA PRO A 7 -4.35 -12.57 -4.84
C PRO A 7 -4.22 -11.81 -6.16
N GLN A 8 -5.20 -11.97 -7.04
CA GLN A 8 -5.20 -11.27 -8.31
C GLN A 8 -5.49 -9.77 -8.10
N HIS A 9 -4.79 -8.94 -8.87
CA HIS A 9 -5.08 -7.52 -8.92
C HIS A 9 -6.52 -7.28 -9.41
N THR A 10 -7.26 -6.40 -8.74
CA THR A 10 -8.62 -6.07 -9.13
C THR A 10 -8.65 -4.77 -9.93
N LYS A 11 -9.71 -4.62 -10.75
CA LYS A 11 -9.89 -3.40 -11.55
C LYS A 11 -10.19 -2.16 -10.69
N SER A 12 -10.48 -2.33 -9.40
CA SER A 12 -10.73 -1.22 -8.51
C SER A 12 -9.46 -0.49 -8.08
N VAL A 13 -8.29 -1.05 -8.38
CA VAL A 13 -7.02 -0.41 -8.06
C VAL A 13 -6.56 0.40 -9.27
N ASP A 14 -6.62 1.71 -9.17
CA ASP A 14 -6.22 2.64 -10.23
C ASP A 14 -4.84 3.21 -9.93
N LEU A 15 -3.82 2.72 -10.63
CA LEU A 15 -2.44 3.14 -10.40
C LEU A 15 -2.15 4.55 -10.92
N ASN A 16 -3.04 5.12 -11.73
CA ASN A 16 -2.88 6.47 -12.25
C ASN A 16 -3.50 7.54 -11.35
N ASN A 17 -4.21 7.13 -10.33
CA ASN A 17 -4.94 8.04 -9.45
C ASN A 17 -4.88 7.53 -8.01
N ILE A 18 -3.68 7.55 -7.44
CA ILE A 18 -3.43 7.04 -6.10
C ILE A 18 -3.77 8.12 -5.07
N PRO A 19 -4.70 7.84 -4.14
CA PRO A 19 -5.04 8.82 -3.10
C PRO A 19 -3.86 9.03 -2.15
N GLU A 20 -3.80 10.20 -1.53
CA GLU A 20 -2.75 10.51 -0.55
C GLU A 20 -2.85 9.64 0.69
N ASN A 21 -4.07 9.45 1.19
CA ASN A 21 -4.33 8.59 2.35
C ASN A 21 -5.29 7.49 1.94
N PHE A 22 -5.01 6.27 2.35
CA PHE A 22 -5.80 5.12 1.92
C PHE A 22 -5.75 3.98 2.92
N VAL A 23 -6.68 3.06 2.77
CA VAL A 23 -6.62 1.73 3.38
C VAL A 23 -6.32 0.75 2.27
N ILE A 24 -5.26 -0.03 2.44
CA ILE A 24 -4.81 -1.01 1.45
C ILE A 24 -4.96 -2.41 2.02
N THR A 25 -5.50 -3.32 1.20
CA THR A 25 -5.65 -4.73 1.55
C THR A 25 -4.87 -5.57 0.55
N TYR A 26 -4.00 -6.42 1.04
CA TYR A 26 -3.17 -7.26 0.18
C TYR A 26 -2.67 -8.48 0.95
N TYR A 27 -2.18 -9.49 0.19
CA TYR A 27 -1.54 -10.66 0.79
C TYR A 27 -0.10 -10.31 1.15
N ALA A 28 0.22 -10.37 2.43
CA ALA A 28 1.56 -10.07 2.92
C ALA A 28 2.36 -11.37 3.04
N LYS A 29 3.35 -11.55 2.16
CA LYS A 29 4.19 -12.74 2.14
C LYS A 29 4.88 -12.97 3.48
N LYS A 30 5.36 -11.92 4.10
CA LYS A 30 6.05 -11.99 5.39
C LYS A 30 5.15 -12.56 6.48
N HIS A 31 3.87 -12.20 6.47
CA HIS A 31 2.89 -12.64 7.47
C HIS A 31 2.11 -13.87 7.00
N LYS A 32 2.23 -14.25 5.73
CA LYS A 32 1.54 -15.37 5.10
C LYS A 32 0.02 -15.29 5.24
N LYS A 33 -0.51 -14.07 5.16
CA LYS A 33 -1.96 -13.82 5.26
C LYS A 33 -2.32 -12.51 4.59
N ILE A 34 -3.61 -12.33 4.36
CA ILE A 34 -4.17 -11.07 3.86
C ILE A 34 -4.22 -10.09 5.03
N ILE A 35 -3.68 -8.90 4.83
CA ILE A 35 -3.66 -7.84 5.84
C ILE A 35 -4.30 -6.58 5.28
N THR A 36 -4.76 -5.72 6.18
CA THR A 36 -5.31 -4.40 5.87
C THR A 36 -4.52 -3.37 6.67
N ARG A 37 -4.03 -2.34 5.99
CA ARG A 37 -3.16 -1.32 6.59
C ARG A 37 -3.61 0.07 6.22
N ASN A 38 -3.38 1.01 7.13
CA ASN A 38 -3.49 2.43 6.81
C ASN A 38 -2.19 2.86 6.16
N GLY A 39 -2.31 3.49 4.99
CA GLY A 39 -1.15 3.90 4.23
C GLY A 39 -1.25 5.33 3.76
N GLN A 40 -0.13 5.89 3.34
CA GLN A 40 -0.09 7.18 2.68
C GLN A 40 0.92 7.15 1.55
N TRP A 41 0.68 7.99 0.55
CA TRP A 41 1.52 8.01 -0.64
C TRP A 41 2.81 8.79 -0.41
N THR A 42 2.75 9.87 0.37
CA THR A 42 3.86 10.75 0.64
C THR A 42 4.48 10.43 1.98
N LYS A 43 5.81 10.47 2.04
CA LYS A 43 6.53 10.25 3.29
C LYS A 43 6.20 11.38 4.29
N PRO A 44 5.86 11.07 5.56
CA PRO A 44 5.69 12.10 6.58
C PRO A 44 6.96 12.97 6.69
N ASP A 45 6.77 14.26 6.86
CA ASP A 45 7.87 15.24 6.99
C ASP A 45 8.71 15.42 5.72
N ASP A 46 8.35 14.77 4.61
CA ASP A 46 9.07 14.92 3.34
C ASP A 46 8.08 14.71 2.19
N PHE A 47 7.26 15.71 1.92
CA PHE A 47 6.20 15.63 0.91
C PHE A 47 6.75 15.49 -0.54
N MET A 48 8.05 15.66 -0.74
CA MET A 48 8.68 15.43 -2.04
C MET A 48 9.01 13.96 -2.29
N THR A 49 8.99 13.14 -1.25
CA THR A 49 9.27 11.71 -1.37
C THR A 49 7.96 10.94 -1.37
N THR A 50 7.68 10.25 -2.46
CA THR A 50 6.44 9.49 -2.63
C THR A 50 6.74 8.01 -2.80
N GLY A 51 5.69 7.19 -2.69
CA GLY A 51 5.76 5.78 -3.05
C GLY A 51 5.95 5.59 -4.55
N LYS A 52 5.87 4.35 -4.99
CA LYS A 52 5.99 3.97 -6.40
C LYS A 52 4.98 2.88 -6.69
N ALA A 53 4.38 2.94 -7.87
CA ALA A 53 3.47 1.89 -8.33
C ALA A 53 3.83 1.56 -9.77
N PHE A 54 4.04 0.27 -10.05
CA PHE A 54 4.40 -0.16 -11.39
C PHE A 54 3.96 -1.61 -11.61
N VAL A 55 3.89 -1.99 -12.88
CA VAL A 55 3.57 -3.36 -13.27
C VAL A 55 4.86 -4.01 -13.77
N SER A 56 5.21 -5.16 -13.18
CA SER A 56 6.41 -5.90 -13.59
C SER A 56 6.23 -6.54 -14.97
N LYS A 57 7.33 -7.08 -15.51
CA LYS A 57 7.29 -7.81 -16.80
C LYS A 57 6.31 -8.99 -16.77
N ASN A 58 6.10 -9.57 -15.60
CA ASN A 58 5.21 -10.72 -15.44
C ASN A 58 3.75 -10.32 -15.16
N GLY A 59 3.42 -9.04 -15.29
CA GLY A 59 2.08 -8.55 -15.05
C GLY A 59 1.72 -8.43 -13.57
N VAL A 60 2.69 -8.40 -12.69
CA VAL A 60 2.48 -8.27 -11.25
C VAL A 60 2.51 -6.80 -10.87
N VAL A 61 1.48 -6.35 -10.18
CA VAL A 61 1.44 -4.97 -9.68
C VAL A 61 2.31 -4.89 -8.43
N CYS A 62 3.26 -3.96 -8.44
CA CYS A 62 4.12 -3.66 -7.29
C CYS A 62 3.76 -2.28 -6.78
N PHE A 63 3.31 -2.20 -5.54
CA PHE A 63 2.86 -0.95 -4.94
C PHE A 63 3.66 -0.68 -3.67
N ILE A 64 4.52 0.34 -3.73
CA ILE A 64 5.37 0.74 -2.60
C ILE A 64 4.74 1.97 -1.95
N TYR A 65 4.45 1.88 -0.66
CA TYR A 65 3.73 2.90 0.07
C TYR A 65 4.28 3.07 1.48
N TRP A 66 3.96 4.18 2.12
CA TRP A 66 4.28 4.40 3.53
C TRP A 66 3.22 3.76 4.39
N ASP A 67 3.59 2.74 5.15
CA ASP A 67 2.68 1.98 6.01
C ASP A 67 2.61 2.64 7.38
N CYS A 68 1.49 3.31 7.65
CA CYS A 68 1.30 4.05 8.90
C CYS A 68 1.19 3.11 10.12
N ASP A 69 0.88 1.84 9.88
CA ASP A 69 0.73 0.84 10.94
C ASP A 69 1.99 0.00 11.15
N ALA A 70 3.03 0.20 10.33
CA ALA A 70 4.24 -0.58 10.44
C ALA A 70 5.16 -0.05 11.54
N GLU A 71 5.88 -0.98 12.17
CA GLU A 71 6.94 -0.59 13.10
C GLU A 71 8.10 0.01 12.30
N PRO A 72 8.56 1.22 12.66
CA PRO A 72 9.70 1.79 11.98
C PRO A 72 10.98 1.00 12.26
N ASP A 73 11.84 0.92 11.26
CA ASP A 73 13.15 0.31 11.46
C ASP A 73 14.09 1.30 12.17
N GLU A 74 15.38 0.94 12.27
CA GLU A 74 16.39 1.77 12.95
C GLU A 74 16.53 3.17 12.35
N LYS A 75 16.17 3.31 11.07
CA LYS A 75 16.24 4.57 10.33
C LYS A 75 14.90 5.29 10.28
N GLY A 76 13.88 4.76 10.95
CA GLY A 76 12.54 5.31 10.89
C GLY A 76 11.80 4.97 9.61
N ASN A 77 12.25 3.97 8.85
CA ASN A 77 11.63 3.58 7.58
C ASN A 77 10.39 2.73 7.81
N GLN A 78 9.28 3.14 7.18
CA GLN A 78 8.02 2.39 7.19
C GLN A 78 7.52 2.11 5.77
N TRP A 79 8.40 2.23 4.75
CA TRP A 79 8.04 1.85 3.39
C TRP A 79 7.81 0.35 3.31
N ARG A 80 6.74 -0.04 2.63
CA ARG A 80 6.39 -1.45 2.42
C ARG A 80 5.95 -1.65 0.99
N MET A 81 6.11 -2.88 0.50
CA MET A 81 5.68 -3.25 -0.85
C MET A 81 4.49 -4.19 -0.76
N ALA A 82 3.40 -3.80 -1.42
CA ALA A 82 2.23 -4.65 -1.60
C ALA A 82 2.28 -5.22 -3.02
N ILE A 83 2.21 -6.54 -3.13
CA ILE A 83 2.19 -7.23 -4.42
C ILE A 83 0.74 -7.56 -4.77
N ASN A 84 0.31 -7.15 -5.96
CA ASN A 84 -1.06 -7.36 -6.42
C ASN A 84 -2.10 -6.96 -5.36
N PRO A 85 -2.10 -5.69 -4.91
CA PRO A 85 -3.06 -5.29 -3.88
C PRO A 85 -4.48 -5.55 -4.33
N MET A 86 -5.30 -6.00 -3.39
CA MET A 86 -6.70 -6.35 -3.66
C MET A 86 -7.56 -5.09 -3.74
N THR A 87 -7.38 -4.18 -2.80
CA THR A 87 -8.10 -2.91 -2.78
C THR A 87 -7.21 -1.80 -2.24
N ILE A 88 -7.40 -0.61 -2.76
CA ILE A 88 -6.84 0.63 -2.23
C ILE A 88 -8.00 1.61 -2.18
N LYS A 89 -8.46 1.95 -0.98
CA LYS A 89 -9.62 2.82 -0.77
C LYS A 89 -9.18 4.13 -0.16
N ALA A 90 -9.54 5.23 -0.79
CA ALA A 90 -9.23 6.56 -0.27
C ALA A 90 -9.84 6.75 1.11
N THR A 91 -9.07 7.37 2.00
CA THR A 91 -9.52 7.67 3.36
C THR A 91 -9.20 9.11 3.71
N THR A 92 -9.79 9.60 4.77
CA THR A 92 -9.43 10.87 5.37
C THR A 92 -9.24 10.66 6.86
N THR A 93 -8.54 11.59 7.50
CA THR A 93 -8.31 11.55 8.94
C THR A 93 -9.12 12.66 9.58
N ILE A 94 -9.97 12.30 10.54
CA ILE A 94 -10.74 13.26 11.34
C ILE A 94 -10.40 12.97 12.78
N GLU A 95 -9.91 13.98 13.49
CA GLU A 95 -9.52 13.85 14.91
C GLU A 95 -8.57 12.67 15.17
N GLY A 96 -7.67 12.40 14.23
CA GLY A 96 -6.69 11.33 14.36
C GLY A 96 -7.19 9.94 14.04
N LYS A 97 -8.42 9.82 13.54
CA LYS A 97 -8.99 8.54 13.14
C LYS A 97 -9.17 8.47 11.63
N TRP A 98 -8.97 7.29 11.07
CA TRP A 98 -9.12 7.04 9.63
C TRP A 98 -10.57 6.74 9.28
N TYR A 99 -11.04 7.35 8.23
CA TYR A 99 -12.39 7.11 7.68
C TYR A 99 -12.30 6.89 6.18
N THR A 100 -13.07 5.93 5.67
CA THR A 100 -13.17 5.69 4.23
C THR A 100 -14.03 6.79 3.59
N LEU A 101 -13.53 7.36 2.52
CA LEU A 101 -14.25 8.37 1.77
C LEU A 101 -15.35 7.76 0.90
#